data_67ac064c8e1a60ce4df8374355aaa833
#
_entry.id   67ac064c8e1a60ce4df8374355aaa833
#
_cell.length_a   1.000
_cell.length_b   1.000
_cell.length_c   1.000
_cell.angle_alpha   90.00
_cell.angle_beta   90.00
_cell.angle_gamma   90.00
#
_symmetry.space_group_name_H-M   'P 1'
#
loop_
_entity.id
_entity.type
_entity.pdbx_description
1 polymer ?
#
loop_
_entity_poly.entity_id
_entity_poly.type
_entity_poly.pdbx_seq_one_letter_code
_entity_poly.pdbx_strand_id
1 'polypeptide(L)'
;MTLDEIAYNLLNLVRGGRSSNDEHISLDQIKFNIKHYRAMFIRRDYARNGYVSKTIEQDLGCLKLKQVDASKCCDLPPTCVVYRTIDKLPRTIRFNFKDAFTFIGKPDGTGSIPRVEPYEVEYLEYDKYTKGHTKYYVIDEYIYVYRPKGLEAINV
;
A
#
# COMPACT_ATOMS: atom_id res chain seq x y z
N MET A 1 -16.87 -5.57 -15.28
CA MET A 1 -15.94 -6.35 -16.12
C MET A 1 -14.84 -6.88 -15.22
N THR A 2 -14.77 -8.18 -15.03
CA THR A 2 -13.79 -8.83 -14.16
C THR A 2 -12.47 -9.04 -14.89
N LEU A 3 -11.38 -9.28 -14.15
CA LEU A 3 -10.07 -9.60 -14.72
C LEU A 3 -10.15 -10.87 -15.60
N ASP A 4 -10.97 -11.81 -15.19
CA ASP A 4 -11.17 -13.08 -15.90
C ASP A 4 -11.86 -12.87 -17.26
N GLU A 5 -12.87 -12.03 -17.31
CA GLU A 5 -13.53 -11.64 -18.56
C GLU A 5 -12.59 -10.93 -19.53
N ILE A 6 -11.76 -9.99 -19.01
CA ILE A 6 -10.76 -9.30 -19.84
C ILE A 6 -9.73 -10.29 -20.39
N ALA A 7 -9.21 -11.16 -19.54
CA ALA A 7 -8.19 -12.14 -19.92
C ALA A 7 -8.76 -13.14 -20.95
N TYR A 8 -10.00 -13.59 -20.76
CA TYR A 8 -10.66 -14.49 -21.71
C TYR A 8 -10.91 -13.82 -23.07
N ASN A 9 -11.37 -12.57 -23.07
CA ASN A 9 -11.58 -11.81 -24.30
C ASN A 9 -10.27 -11.58 -25.06
N LEU A 10 -9.18 -11.25 -24.34
CA LEU A 10 -7.86 -11.13 -24.96
C LEU A 10 -7.37 -12.46 -25.53
N LEU A 11 -7.57 -13.55 -24.81
CA LEU A 11 -7.20 -14.88 -25.30
C LEU A 11 -7.95 -15.23 -26.59
N ASN A 12 -9.26 -14.95 -26.63
CA ASN A 12 -10.07 -15.15 -27.83
C ASN A 12 -9.64 -14.27 -29.01
N LEU A 13 -9.22 -13.03 -28.76
CA LEU A 13 -8.69 -12.15 -29.81
C LEU A 13 -7.38 -12.70 -30.37
N VAL A 14 -6.45 -13.14 -29.51
CA VAL A 14 -5.17 -13.75 -29.92
C VAL A 14 -5.41 -15.01 -30.75
N ARG A 15 -6.42 -15.80 -30.39
CA ARG A 15 -6.80 -17.04 -31.08
C ARG A 15 -7.63 -16.84 -32.35
N GLY A 16 -7.93 -15.58 -32.70
CA GLY A 16 -8.78 -15.29 -33.87
C GLY A 16 -10.18 -15.92 -33.77
N GLY A 17 -10.69 -16.11 -32.54
CA GLY A 17 -12.00 -16.71 -32.26
C GLY A 17 -12.06 -18.23 -32.38
N ARG A 18 -10.93 -18.91 -32.59
CA ARG A 18 -10.86 -20.39 -32.65
C ARG A 18 -10.39 -20.95 -31.32
N SER A 19 -11.08 -21.95 -30.77
CA SER A 19 -10.60 -22.72 -29.64
C SER A 19 -9.54 -23.72 -30.10
N SER A 20 -8.27 -23.32 -30.04
CA SER A 20 -7.14 -24.20 -30.31
C SER A 20 -6.45 -24.55 -28.99
N ASN A 21 -6.19 -25.82 -28.75
CA ASN A 21 -5.45 -26.29 -27.58
C ASN A 21 -3.92 -26.25 -27.77
N ASP A 22 -3.45 -25.86 -28.94
CA ASP A 22 -2.02 -25.92 -29.30
C ASP A 22 -1.23 -24.65 -28.98
N GLU A 23 -1.81 -23.70 -28.25
CA GLU A 23 -1.13 -22.44 -27.96
C GLU A 23 -0.42 -22.46 -26.61
N HIS A 24 0.84 -22.03 -26.66
CA HIS A 24 1.70 -21.90 -25.47
C HIS A 24 1.30 -20.76 -24.49
N ILE A 25 0.19 -20.02 -24.76
CA ILE A 25 -0.25 -18.90 -23.94
C ILE A 25 -1.36 -19.35 -22.99
N SER A 26 -1.05 -19.38 -21.71
CA SER A 26 -2.02 -19.71 -20.66
C SER A 26 -2.84 -18.47 -20.23
N LEU A 27 -4.05 -18.71 -19.73
CA LEU A 27 -4.91 -17.67 -19.15
C LEU A 27 -4.21 -16.94 -18.00
N ASP A 28 -3.45 -17.67 -17.16
CA ASP A 28 -2.72 -17.11 -16.03
C ASP A 28 -1.59 -16.20 -16.49
N GLN A 29 -0.93 -16.53 -17.58
CA GLN A 29 0.09 -15.66 -18.17
C GLN A 29 -0.50 -14.36 -18.70
N ILE A 30 -1.68 -14.40 -19.31
CA ILE A 30 -2.40 -13.20 -19.74
C ILE A 30 -2.80 -12.34 -18.52
N LYS A 31 -3.35 -12.94 -17.48
CA LYS A 31 -3.70 -12.24 -16.23
C LYS A 31 -2.48 -11.59 -15.59
N PHE A 32 -1.35 -12.29 -15.56
CA PHE A 32 -0.08 -11.72 -15.08
C PHE A 32 0.34 -10.52 -15.90
N ASN A 33 0.33 -10.63 -17.22
CA ASN A 33 0.70 -9.54 -18.13
C ASN A 33 -0.23 -8.33 -17.96
N ILE A 34 -1.54 -8.52 -17.85
CA ILE A 34 -2.50 -7.43 -17.62
C ILE A 34 -2.14 -6.66 -16.34
N LYS A 35 -1.91 -7.38 -15.23
CA LYS A 35 -1.53 -6.76 -13.95
C LYS A 35 -0.20 -6.01 -14.06
N HIS A 36 0.78 -6.61 -14.72
CA HIS A 36 2.11 -6.01 -14.92
C HIS A 36 2.03 -4.72 -15.74
N TYR A 37 1.40 -4.77 -16.90
CA TYR A 37 1.26 -3.60 -17.76
C TYR A 37 0.41 -2.51 -17.13
N ARG A 38 -0.67 -2.85 -16.43
CA ARG A 38 -1.46 -1.88 -15.67
C ARG A 38 -0.57 -1.13 -14.66
N ALA A 39 0.22 -1.85 -13.87
CA ALA A 39 1.13 -1.21 -12.90
C ALA A 39 2.17 -0.33 -13.59
N MET A 40 2.70 -0.77 -14.73
CA MET A 40 3.66 0.01 -15.52
C MET A 40 3.04 1.31 -16.07
N PHE A 41 1.83 1.26 -16.61
CA PHE A 41 1.13 2.44 -17.12
C PHE A 41 0.81 3.43 -15.99
N ILE A 42 0.35 2.97 -14.84
CA ILE A 42 0.08 3.84 -13.69
C ILE A 42 1.37 4.53 -13.22
N ARG A 43 2.50 3.79 -13.13
CA ARG A 43 3.80 4.39 -12.79
C ARG A 43 4.24 5.44 -13.79
N ARG A 44 4.07 5.17 -15.09
CA ARG A 44 4.42 6.10 -16.15
C ARG A 44 3.56 7.36 -16.12
N ASP A 45 2.26 7.18 -15.86
CA ASP A 45 1.33 8.30 -15.76
C ASP A 45 1.67 9.20 -14.55
N TYR A 46 1.91 8.58 -13.40
CA TYR A 46 2.39 9.29 -12.22
C TYR A 46 3.72 10.04 -12.46
N ALA A 47 4.67 9.41 -13.15
CA ALA A 47 5.96 10.04 -13.45
C ALA A 47 5.82 11.28 -14.36
N ARG A 48 4.78 11.31 -15.21
CA ARG A 48 4.50 12.45 -16.11
C ARG A 48 3.71 13.56 -15.43
N ASN A 49 2.68 13.19 -14.68
CA ASN A 49 1.66 14.12 -14.18
C ASN A 49 1.86 14.48 -12.70
N GLY A 50 2.64 13.69 -11.95
CA GLY A 50 2.87 13.90 -10.51
C GLY A 50 1.68 13.49 -9.62
N TYR A 51 0.59 12.99 -10.20
CA TYR A 51 -0.60 12.52 -9.47
C TYR A 51 -1.21 11.30 -10.15
N VAL A 52 -2.01 10.57 -9.40
CA VAL A 52 -2.81 9.44 -9.89
C VAL A 52 -4.28 9.86 -9.92
N SER A 53 -5.02 9.38 -10.90
CA SER A 53 -6.46 9.63 -10.97
C SER A 53 -7.17 8.97 -9.79
N LYS A 54 -8.08 9.69 -9.14
CA LYS A 54 -8.91 9.17 -8.04
C LYS A 54 -9.70 7.90 -8.40
N THR A 55 -9.98 7.68 -9.67
CA THR A 55 -10.67 6.48 -10.15
C THR A 55 -9.81 5.20 -10.03
N ILE A 56 -8.51 5.34 -9.84
CA ILE A 56 -7.55 4.23 -9.70
C ILE A 56 -7.17 4.03 -8.22
N GLU A 57 -7.45 5.00 -7.37
CA GLU A 57 -7.24 4.92 -5.93
C GLU A 57 -8.25 3.97 -5.29
N GLN A 58 -7.80 3.24 -4.30
CA GLN A 58 -8.64 2.39 -3.47
C GLN A 58 -8.70 2.99 -2.07
N ASP A 59 -9.89 3.32 -1.62
CA ASP A 59 -10.14 3.70 -0.23
C ASP A 59 -10.25 2.42 0.61
N LEU A 60 -9.39 2.28 1.60
CA LEU A 60 -9.39 1.16 2.54
C LEU A 60 -10.24 1.47 3.77
N GLY A 61 -10.68 2.72 3.93
CA GLY A 61 -11.48 3.16 5.06
C GLY A 61 -10.74 3.14 6.39
N CYS A 62 -11.48 2.93 7.47
CA CYS A 62 -10.92 2.94 8.82
C CYS A 62 -10.30 1.58 9.18
N LEU A 63 -8.98 1.55 9.29
CA LEU A 63 -8.22 0.38 9.74
C LEU A 63 -7.96 0.45 11.24
N LYS A 64 -8.37 -0.58 11.97
CA LYS A 64 -8.13 -0.69 13.41
C LYS A 64 -6.66 -0.94 13.71
N LEU A 65 -6.18 -0.30 14.77
CA LEU A 65 -4.83 -0.46 15.28
C LEU A 65 -4.83 -1.43 16.48
N LYS A 66 -3.76 -2.18 16.62
CA LYS A 66 -3.46 -2.95 17.82
C LYS A 66 -2.07 -2.62 18.33
N GLN A 67 -1.92 -2.64 19.64
CA GLN A 67 -0.63 -2.55 20.27
C GLN A 67 0.19 -3.80 19.98
N VAL A 68 1.44 -3.61 19.61
CA VAL A 68 2.38 -4.68 19.32
C VAL A 68 3.60 -4.47 20.21
N ASP A 69 4.09 -5.57 20.74
CA ASP A 69 5.34 -5.59 21.45
C ASP A 69 6.49 -5.28 20.48
N ALA A 70 7.22 -4.21 20.73
CA ALA A 70 8.29 -3.73 19.86
C ALA A 70 9.37 -4.80 19.62
N SER A 71 9.61 -5.65 20.62
CA SER A 71 10.58 -6.75 20.53
C SER A 71 10.22 -7.83 19.51
N LYS A 72 8.93 -7.93 19.13
CA LYS A 72 8.44 -8.93 18.17
C LYS A 72 8.38 -8.43 16.73
N CYS A 73 8.47 -7.12 16.52
CA CYS A 73 8.21 -6.53 15.21
C CYS A 73 9.41 -5.88 14.55
N CYS A 74 10.35 -5.39 15.32
CA CYS A 74 11.52 -4.65 14.82
C CYS A 74 12.61 -4.70 15.89
N ASP A 75 13.84 -4.50 15.52
CA ASP A 75 14.97 -4.26 16.43
C ASP A 75 14.85 -2.89 17.15
N LEU A 76 13.63 -2.52 17.54
CA LEU A 76 13.36 -1.29 18.27
C LEU A 76 13.53 -1.49 19.76
N PRO A 77 13.96 -0.45 20.50
CA PRO A 77 14.08 -0.52 21.95
C PRO A 77 12.76 -0.96 22.59
N PRO A 78 12.80 -1.82 23.63
CA PRO A 78 11.60 -2.37 24.28
C PRO A 78 10.70 -1.31 24.95
N THR A 79 11.18 -0.08 25.04
CA THR A 79 10.42 1.06 25.59
C THR A 79 9.48 1.72 24.58
N CYS A 80 9.59 1.40 23.28
CA CYS A 80 8.75 1.98 22.25
C CYS A 80 7.44 1.21 22.15
N VAL A 81 6.35 1.86 22.50
CA VAL A 81 5.00 1.35 22.25
C VAL A 81 4.67 1.64 20.79
N VAL A 82 4.54 0.58 20.01
CA VAL A 82 4.21 0.66 18.58
C VAL A 82 2.84 0.05 18.35
N TYR A 83 2.05 0.72 17.53
CA TYR A 83 0.74 0.24 17.09
C TYR A 83 0.82 -0.12 15.62
N ARG A 84 0.18 -1.20 15.22
CA ARG A 84 0.07 -1.55 13.80
C ARG A 84 -1.37 -1.88 13.43
N THR A 85 -1.67 -1.84 12.14
CA THR A 85 -2.95 -2.33 11.61
C THR A 85 -3.15 -3.81 11.96
N ILE A 86 -4.40 -4.19 12.25
CA ILE A 86 -4.76 -5.59 12.53
C ILE A 86 -4.58 -6.40 11.26
N ASP A 87 -5.14 -5.89 10.17
CA ASP A 87 -5.15 -6.56 8.88
C ASP A 87 -3.97 -6.12 8.01
N LYS A 88 -3.53 -7.02 7.16
CA LYS A 88 -2.55 -6.72 6.12
C LYS A 88 -3.17 -5.85 5.04
N LEU A 89 -2.38 -4.91 4.58
CA LEU A 89 -2.75 -4.09 3.43
C LEU A 89 -2.69 -4.90 2.14
N PRO A 90 -3.53 -4.59 1.16
CA PRO A 90 -3.35 -5.10 -0.18
C PRO A 90 -2.01 -4.61 -0.74
N ARG A 91 -1.41 -5.39 -1.63
CA ARG A 91 -0.16 -5.00 -2.28
C ARG A 91 -0.37 -3.74 -3.10
N THR A 92 0.34 -2.69 -2.73
CA THR A 92 0.29 -1.40 -3.41
C THR A 92 1.26 -1.35 -4.61
N ILE A 93 0.98 -0.45 -5.54
CA ILE A 93 1.95 -0.09 -6.57
C ILE A 93 3.01 0.79 -5.89
N ARG A 94 4.30 0.48 -6.09
CA ARG A 94 5.38 1.28 -5.54
C ARG A 94 5.82 2.37 -6.51
N PHE A 95 5.88 3.61 -6.03
CA PHE A 95 6.46 4.74 -6.74
C PHE A 95 7.79 5.12 -6.09
N ASN A 96 8.87 5.14 -6.87
CA ASN A 96 10.21 5.49 -6.36
C ASN A 96 10.59 4.72 -5.09
N PHE A 97 10.34 3.40 -5.08
CA PHE A 97 10.60 2.48 -3.95
C PHE A 97 9.71 2.69 -2.71
N LYS A 98 8.77 3.62 -2.74
CA LYS A 98 7.80 3.85 -1.66
C LYS A 98 6.43 3.29 -2.02
N ASP A 99 5.73 2.76 -1.03
CA ASP A 99 4.33 2.36 -1.21
C ASP A 99 3.48 3.61 -1.50
N ALA A 100 2.55 3.48 -2.44
CA ALA A 100 1.72 4.58 -2.90
C ALA A 100 0.51 4.75 -1.99
N PHE A 101 0.68 5.52 -0.92
CA PHE A 101 -0.44 6.03 -0.13
C PHE A 101 -0.61 7.51 -0.43
N THR A 102 -1.80 7.91 -0.84
CA THR A 102 -2.16 9.31 -1.09
C THR A 102 -2.54 10.02 0.19
N PHE A 103 -3.15 9.30 1.11
CA PHE A 103 -3.56 9.84 2.41
C PHE A 103 -3.51 8.76 3.48
N ILE A 104 -2.95 9.09 4.62
CA ILE A 104 -3.13 8.36 5.87
C ILE A 104 -3.38 9.39 6.96
N GLY A 105 -4.50 9.28 7.64
CA GLY A 105 -4.92 10.28 8.60
C GLY A 105 -5.72 9.73 9.76
N LYS A 106 -6.33 10.62 10.52
CA LYS A 106 -7.22 10.27 11.61
C LYS A 106 -8.53 9.67 11.06
N PRO A 107 -9.28 8.90 11.89
CA PRO A 107 -10.53 8.26 11.46
C PRO A 107 -11.61 9.24 10.98
N ASP A 108 -11.56 10.49 11.48
CA ASP A 108 -12.45 11.57 11.10
C ASP A 108 -12.08 12.25 9.76
N GLY A 109 -11.04 11.78 9.09
CA GLY A 109 -10.53 12.38 7.86
C GLY A 109 -9.77 13.69 8.07
N THR A 110 -9.64 14.15 9.33
CA THR A 110 -8.89 15.36 9.64
C THR A 110 -7.44 15.04 9.99
N GLY A 111 -6.52 15.83 9.47
CA GLY A 111 -5.11 15.74 9.85
C GLY A 111 -4.39 14.51 9.25
N SER A 112 -3.59 14.77 8.24
CA SER A 112 -2.68 13.78 7.69
C SER A 112 -1.60 13.41 8.69
N ILE A 113 -1.28 12.12 8.77
CA ILE A 113 -0.17 11.60 9.55
C ILE A 113 1.04 11.51 8.60
N PRO A 114 2.16 12.19 8.91
CA PRO A 114 3.33 12.16 8.05
C PRO A 114 4.02 10.79 8.07
N ARG A 115 4.52 10.38 6.90
CA ARG A 115 5.33 9.18 6.74
C ARG A 115 6.75 9.42 7.23
N VAL A 116 7.35 8.37 7.79
CA VAL A 116 8.77 8.29 8.10
C VAL A 116 9.31 6.96 7.59
N GLU A 117 10.60 6.88 7.37
CA GLU A 117 11.24 5.60 7.07
C GLU A 117 11.51 4.84 8.39
N PRO A 118 11.47 3.50 8.37
CA PRO A 118 11.64 2.69 9.59
C PRO A 118 12.92 3.01 10.38
N TYR A 119 14.02 3.31 9.69
CA TYR A 119 15.31 3.64 10.32
C TYR A 119 15.33 5.05 10.97
N GLU A 120 14.37 5.92 10.62
CA GLU A 120 14.27 7.26 11.20
C GLU A 120 13.53 7.27 12.55
N VAL A 121 12.80 6.18 12.86
CA VAL A 121 11.94 6.11 14.05
C VAL A 121 12.75 6.29 15.34
N GLU A 122 13.96 5.76 15.40
CA GLU A 122 14.85 5.88 16.56
C GLU A 122 15.25 7.34 16.85
N TYR A 123 15.37 8.15 15.80
CA TYR A 123 15.80 9.54 15.91
C TYR A 123 14.66 10.52 16.23
N LEU A 124 13.39 10.08 16.12
CA LEU A 124 12.24 10.94 16.33
C LEU A 124 12.13 11.53 17.75
N GLU A 125 12.72 10.86 18.73
CA GLU A 125 12.73 11.33 20.13
C GLU A 125 13.74 12.45 20.36
N TYR A 126 14.78 12.50 19.56
CA TYR A 126 15.88 13.47 19.70
C TYR A 126 15.64 14.76 18.91
N ASP A 127 14.75 14.73 17.93
CA ASP A 127 14.42 15.90 17.13
C ASP A 127 13.45 16.82 17.89
N LYS A 128 13.90 18.04 18.15
CA LYS A 128 13.13 19.07 18.87
C LYS A 128 11.78 19.39 18.21
N TYR A 129 11.70 19.35 16.88
CA TYR A 129 10.51 19.76 16.13
C TYR A 129 9.52 18.61 15.90
N THR A 130 9.99 17.38 15.90
CA THR A 130 9.17 16.21 15.57
C THR A 130 8.83 15.37 16.81
N LYS A 131 9.47 15.69 17.95
CA LYS A 131 9.22 15.01 19.22
C LYS A 131 7.74 15.05 19.59
N GLY A 132 7.16 13.88 19.78
CA GLY A 132 5.76 13.76 20.18
C GLY A 132 4.73 13.89 19.06
N HIS A 133 5.13 14.03 17.81
CA HIS A 133 4.21 13.94 16.67
C HIS A 133 3.90 12.48 16.31
N THR A 134 2.63 12.21 16.01
CA THR A 134 2.22 10.91 15.45
C THR A 134 2.78 10.78 14.03
N LYS A 135 3.42 9.67 13.74
CA LYS A 135 3.99 9.36 12.43
C LYS A 135 3.70 7.91 12.05
N TYR A 136 3.77 7.58 10.77
CA TYR A 136 3.60 6.20 10.32
C TYR A 136 4.74 5.73 9.42
N TYR A 137 4.93 4.43 9.39
CA TYR A 137 5.80 3.72 8.45
C TYR A 137 5.18 2.39 8.05
N VAL A 138 5.68 1.79 6.99
CA VAL A 138 5.12 0.53 6.45
C VAL A 138 6.21 -0.53 6.43
N ILE A 139 5.92 -1.68 7.05
CA ILE A 139 6.76 -2.88 7.01
C ILE A 139 5.85 -4.08 6.79
N ASP A 140 6.24 -4.98 5.88
CA ASP A 140 5.58 -6.27 5.63
C ASP A 140 4.08 -6.17 5.38
N GLU A 141 3.65 -5.16 4.63
CA GLU A 141 2.24 -4.90 4.30
C GLU A 141 1.39 -4.48 5.51
N TYR A 142 2.02 -3.98 6.59
CA TYR A 142 1.32 -3.37 7.73
C TYR A 142 1.71 -1.90 7.88
N ILE A 143 0.74 -1.07 8.26
CA ILE A 143 1.02 0.31 8.70
C ILE A 143 1.30 0.28 10.19
N TYR A 144 2.46 0.78 10.55
CA TYR A 144 2.87 1.02 11.93
C TYR A 144 2.71 2.48 12.26
N VAL A 145 2.11 2.77 13.40
CA VAL A 145 1.89 4.15 13.88
C VAL A 145 2.70 4.36 15.15
N TYR A 146 3.61 5.31 15.08
CA TYR A 146 4.41 5.73 16.21
C TYR A 146 3.67 6.79 17.01
N ARG A 147 3.51 6.59 18.33
CA ARG A 147 2.81 7.48 19.27
C ARG A 147 1.42 7.89 18.78
N PRO A 148 0.46 6.98 18.73
CA PRO A 148 -0.87 7.26 18.19
C PRO A 148 -1.71 8.23 19.01
N LYS A 149 -1.28 8.65 20.21
CA LYS A 149 -1.99 9.62 21.07
C LYS A 149 -3.49 9.33 21.23
N GLY A 150 -3.83 8.07 21.52
CA GLY A 150 -5.22 7.67 21.71
C GLY A 150 -5.96 7.33 20.41
N LEU A 151 -5.27 7.22 19.26
CA LEU A 151 -5.85 6.72 18.03
C LEU A 151 -6.04 5.21 18.12
N GLU A 152 -7.27 4.76 17.98
CA GLU A 152 -7.62 3.33 17.91
C GLU A 152 -7.69 2.83 16.46
N ALA A 153 -7.79 3.73 15.49
CA ALA A 153 -7.87 3.45 14.08
C ALA A 153 -7.22 4.57 13.26
N ILE A 154 -6.95 4.30 12.00
CA ILE A 154 -6.48 5.25 10.98
C ILE A 154 -7.34 5.14 9.74
N ASN A 155 -7.49 6.22 9.01
CA ASN A 155 -8.14 6.27 7.69
C ASN A 155 -7.07 6.23 6.59
N VAL A 156 -7.27 5.35 5.59
CA VAL A 156 -6.28 5.05 4.53
C VAL A 156 -6.93 5.05 3.16
#